data_d7ad2896e25526e31cf790c6e565f5b6
#
_entry.id   d7ad2896e25526e31cf790c6e565f5b6
#
_cell.length_a   1.000
_cell.length_b   1.000
_cell.length_c   1.000
_cell.angle_alpha   90.00
_cell.angle_beta   90.00
_cell.angle_gamma   90.00
#
_symmetry.space_group_name_H-M   'P 1'
#
loop_
_entity.id
_entity.type
_entity.pdbx_description
1 polymer ?
#
loop_
_entity_poly.entity_id
_entity_poly.type
_entity_poly.pdbx_seq_one_letter_code
_entity_poly.pdbx_strand_id
1 'polypeptide(L)'
;MRPFRPNRTGVFLFVVLATTAAGQDAPGRMPAPGPVTDGPYAPQPILPGGIVVTLYAPGSPDLKADRVREAETYNMATGVPGRIQSIVNIHNPSIEAHFADPAINTGAAVIVVPGGGHRTLNVGSEGADVVSYLYNYGVNAIILRNRLRNDGYVAEVDAVKDALQALRRTRARAAEWKIDPQKIGIMGFSAGAELASAAAIAFADFDDKNAGPDKVSARPSFVVLVYPGPTPFAKGATPKIPRNVPPTFIASPGSGDRVHAIWADEYFSAMLKLGAPNLEMHVYGNGVHGGALKHRDGIPFGTWQDRFVDWFRDLGFLDKPGVETKAERDVAAFVPQAPLP
;
A
#
# COMPACT_ATOMS: atom_id res chain seq x y z
N MET A 1 -80.85 8.31 4.55
CA MET A 1 -80.25 8.37 3.20
C MET A 1 -79.13 9.38 3.24
N ARG A 2 -77.85 8.94 3.19
CA ARG A 2 -76.69 9.80 3.08
C ARG A 2 -76.03 9.53 1.72
N PRO A 3 -75.60 10.54 0.95
CA PRO A 3 -75.07 10.35 -0.39
C PRO A 3 -73.63 9.87 -0.38
N PHE A 4 -73.32 8.97 -1.29
CA PHE A 4 -72.07 8.39 -1.63
C PHE A 4 -71.11 9.47 -2.19
N ARG A 5 -69.83 9.55 -1.68
CA ARG A 5 -68.74 10.34 -2.28
C ARG A 5 -67.86 9.41 -3.10
N PRO A 6 -67.43 9.77 -4.30
CA PRO A 6 -66.58 8.92 -5.12
C PRO A 6 -65.14 9.01 -4.65
N ASN A 7 -64.48 7.85 -4.62
CA ASN A 7 -63.08 7.63 -4.34
C ASN A 7 -62.21 8.28 -5.44
N ARG A 8 -61.28 9.16 -5.03
CA ARG A 8 -60.23 9.65 -5.91
C ARG A 8 -59.11 8.61 -5.98
N THR A 9 -58.97 7.95 -7.11
CA THR A 9 -57.84 7.09 -7.44
C THR A 9 -56.64 7.95 -7.64
N GLY A 10 -55.75 7.96 -6.66
CA GLY A 10 -54.42 8.60 -6.78
C GLY A 10 -53.54 7.73 -7.67
N VAL A 11 -53.16 8.26 -8.82
CA VAL A 11 -52.08 7.66 -9.65
C VAL A 11 -50.75 7.95 -8.98
N PHE A 12 -50.15 6.93 -8.36
CA PHE A 12 -48.77 7.01 -7.90
C PHE A 12 -47.84 6.86 -9.11
N LEU A 13 -47.24 7.97 -9.52
CA LEU A 13 -46.18 7.97 -10.50
C LEU A 13 -44.90 7.43 -9.81
N PHE A 14 -44.53 6.15 -10.04
CA PHE A 14 -43.27 5.61 -9.66
C PHE A 14 -42.21 6.22 -10.57
N VAL A 15 -41.45 7.20 -10.04
CA VAL A 15 -40.21 7.64 -10.66
C VAL A 15 -39.15 6.57 -10.33
N VAL A 16 -38.92 5.68 -11.27
CA VAL A 16 -37.74 4.79 -11.23
C VAL A 16 -36.52 5.66 -11.47
N LEU A 17 -35.86 6.07 -10.38
CA LEU A 17 -34.52 6.58 -10.46
C LEU A 17 -33.60 5.41 -10.90
N ALA A 18 -33.29 5.37 -12.19
CA ALA A 18 -32.22 4.55 -12.70
C ALA A 18 -30.94 5.06 -12.05
N THR A 19 -30.48 4.39 -10.99
CA THR A 19 -29.10 4.52 -10.52
C THR A 19 -28.23 3.99 -11.66
N THR A 20 -27.68 4.90 -12.44
CA THR A 20 -26.59 4.57 -13.36
C THR A 20 -25.51 3.93 -12.53
N ALA A 21 -25.29 2.61 -12.74
CA ALA A 21 -24.10 1.95 -12.28
C ALA A 21 -22.92 2.85 -12.66
N ALA A 22 -22.12 3.25 -11.68
CA ALA A 22 -20.90 4.00 -11.91
C ALA A 22 -20.11 3.22 -12.96
N GLY A 23 -20.03 3.77 -14.16
CA GLY A 23 -19.36 3.15 -15.27
C GLY A 23 -17.94 2.81 -14.86
N GLN A 24 -17.44 1.68 -15.32
CA GLN A 24 -16.03 1.44 -15.36
C GLN A 24 -15.42 2.68 -16.00
N ASP A 25 -14.69 3.46 -15.21
CA ASP A 25 -14.05 4.69 -15.69
C ASP A 25 -13.29 4.37 -16.97
N ALA A 26 -13.63 5.08 -18.04
CA ALA A 26 -12.85 5.03 -19.27
C ALA A 26 -11.37 5.19 -18.90
N PRO A 27 -10.42 4.50 -19.57
CA PRO A 27 -9.02 4.60 -19.25
C PRO A 27 -8.67 6.09 -19.16
N GLY A 28 -8.25 6.52 -17.96
CA GLY A 28 -7.96 7.92 -17.70
C GLY A 28 -7.00 8.46 -18.75
N ARG A 29 -7.23 9.68 -19.22
CA ARG A 29 -6.33 10.32 -20.17
C ARG A 29 -4.93 10.32 -19.56
N MET A 30 -3.92 9.88 -20.33
CA MET A 30 -2.53 9.99 -19.92
C MET A 30 -2.24 11.41 -19.45
N PRO A 31 -1.57 11.60 -18.29
CA PRO A 31 -1.18 12.92 -17.86
C PRO A 31 -0.26 13.57 -18.90
N ALA A 32 -0.30 14.89 -19.00
CA ALA A 32 0.67 15.59 -19.83
C ALA A 32 2.08 15.36 -19.27
N PRO A 33 3.10 15.16 -20.15
CA PRO A 33 4.48 15.10 -19.70
C PRO A 33 4.86 16.34 -18.91
N GLY A 34 5.62 16.16 -17.83
CA GLY A 34 6.22 17.26 -17.09
C GLY A 34 7.33 17.94 -17.90
N PRO A 35 7.82 19.14 -17.50
CA PRO A 35 8.95 19.79 -18.14
C PRO A 35 10.19 18.86 -18.09
N VAL A 36 10.96 18.87 -19.17
CA VAL A 36 12.19 18.04 -19.29
C VAL A 36 13.33 18.74 -18.55
N THR A 37 14.06 18.00 -17.72
CA THR A 37 15.22 18.45 -16.96
C THR A 37 16.54 18.09 -17.68
N ASP A 38 17.67 18.71 -17.28
CA ASP A 38 18.98 18.47 -17.90
C ASP A 38 19.55 17.05 -17.62
N GLY A 39 19.12 16.41 -16.54
CA GLY A 39 19.48 15.04 -16.17
C GLY A 39 18.25 14.24 -15.73
N PRO A 40 18.39 13.03 -15.17
CA PRO A 40 17.30 12.32 -14.52
C PRO A 40 16.60 13.22 -13.49
N TYR A 41 15.27 13.28 -13.57
CA TYR A 41 14.50 14.16 -12.68
C TYR A 41 14.78 13.80 -11.21
N ALA A 42 15.06 14.81 -10.39
CA ALA A 42 15.25 14.69 -8.95
C ALA A 42 13.92 14.99 -8.24
N PRO A 43 13.21 13.98 -7.72
CA PRO A 43 11.93 14.19 -7.05
C PRO A 43 12.07 15.08 -5.80
N GLN A 44 11.12 16.00 -5.60
CA GLN A 44 11.10 16.87 -4.43
C GLN A 44 10.46 16.15 -3.24
N PRO A 45 10.84 16.46 -1.98
CA PRO A 45 10.18 15.90 -0.81
C PRO A 45 8.67 16.17 -0.79
N ILE A 46 7.86 15.18 -0.39
CA ILE A 46 6.41 15.33 -0.14
C ILE A 46 6.19 16.10 1.16
N LEU A 47 7.00 15.80 2.16
CA LEU A 47 6.97 16.46 3.46
C LEU A 47 8.32 17.14 3.74
N PRO A 48 8.31 18.28 4.46
CA PRO A 48 9.55 18.93 4.90
C PRO A 48 10.46 17.97 5.66
N GLY A 49 11.75 18.00 5.34
CA GLY A 49 12.76 17.16 6.00
C GLY A 49 12.84 15.71 5.48
N GLY A 50 12.02 15.34 4.49
CA GLY A 50 12.10 14.04 3.85
C GLY A 50 13.40 13.83 3.09
N ILE A 51 14.03 12.66 3.25
CA ILE A 51 15.22 12.27 2.50
C ILE A 51 14.81 11.45 1.29
N VAL A 52 14.94 12.02 0.10
CA VAL A 52 14.56 11.36 -1.17
C VAL A 52 15.74 10.58 -1.75
N VAL A 53 15.49 9.30 -2.06
CA VAL A 53 16.46 8.40 -2.70
C VAL A 53 15.82 7.71 -3.89
N THR A 54 16.42 7.85 -5.07
CA THR A 54 15.95 7.15 -6.28
C THR A 54 16.23 5.65 -6.17
N LEU A 55 15.30 4.83 -6.72
CA LEU A 55 15.40 3.37 -6.62
C LEU A 55 16.49 2.79 -7.51
N TYR A 56 16.71 3.39 -8.67
CA TYR A 56 17.63 2.89 -9.68
C TYR A 56 18.76 3.90 -9.93
N ALA A 57 19.92 3.38 -10.32
CA ALA A 57 21.03 4.22 -10.74
C ALA A 57 20.72 4.88 -12.11
N PRO A 58 21.28 6.05 -12.40
CA PRO A 58 21.21 6.64 -13.73
C PRO A 58 21.69 5.64 -14.80
N GLY A 59 20.96 5.54 -15.91
CA GLY A 59 21.27 4.60 -17.00
C GLY A 59 20.85 3.14 -16.72
N SER A 60 20.15 2.86 -15.62
CA SER A 60 19.59 1.54 -15.36
C SER A 60 18.65 1.10 -16.50
N PRO A 61 18.69 -0.18 -16.94
CA PRO A 61 17.75 -0.71 -17.92
C PRO A 61 16.31 -0.72 -17.44
N ASP A 62 16.09 -0.53 -16.14
CA ASP A 62 14.77 -0.42 -15.54
C ASP A 62 14.12 0.95 -15.71
N LEU A 63 14.88 1.95 -16.19
CA LEU A 63 14.40 3.30 -16.44
C LEU A 63 14.20 3.52 -17.96
N LYS A 64 13.13 4.21 -18.33
CA LYS A 64 12.93 4.69 -19.70
C LYS A 64 13.80 5.91 -19.93
N ALA A 65 14.89 5.75 -20.69
CA ALA A 65 15.89 6.80 -20.92
C ALA A 65 15.31 8.07 -21.56
N ASP A 66 14.26 7.92 -22.36
CA ASP A 66 13.53 9.00 -23.04
C ASP A 66 12.60 9.77 -22.07
N ARG A 67 12.22 9.17 -20.94
CA ARG A 67 11.24 9.76 -20.01
C ARG A 67 11.78 10.08 -18.62
N VAL A 68 12.89 9.48 -18.21
CA VAL A 68 13.46 9.66 -16.84
C VAL A 68 13.80 11.13 -16.51
N ARG A 69 13.84 11.99 -17.51
CA ARG A 69 14.10 13.43 -17.39
C ARG A 69 12.82 14.27 -17.31
N GLU A 70 11.64 13.67 -17.43
CA GLU A 70 10.37 14.38 -17.29
C GLU A 70 10.07 14.59 -15.79
N ALA A 71 9.71 15.82 -15.42
CA ALA A 71 9.37 16.14 -14.05
C ALA A 71 8.03 15.52 -13.63
N GLU A 72 7.94 15.14 -12.36
CA GLU A 72 6.67 14.79 -11.74
C GLU A 72 5.70 15.97 -11.76
N THR A 73 4.41 15.68 -11.78
CA THR A 73 3.35 16.67 -11.63
C THR A 73 2.65 16.49 -10.28
N TYR A 74 2.60 17.54 -9.51
CA TYR A 74 1.99 17.56 -8.17
C TYR A 74 0.59 18.18 -8.20
N ASN A 75 -0.40 17.42 -7.71
CA ASN A 75 -1.72 17.95 -7.45
C ASN A 75 -1.77 18.42 -5.99
N MET A 76 -2.05 19.70 -5.79
CA MET A 76 -2.07 20.30 -4.46
C MET A 76 -3.43 20.13 -3.78
N ALA A 77 -3.44 19.95 -2.48
CA ALA A 77 -4.66 19.83 -1.70
C ALA A 77 -5.40 21.19 -1.64
N THR A 78 -6.69 21.17 -1.91
CA THR A 78 -7.52 22.38 -1.79
C THR A 78 -7.63 22.80 -0.33
N GLY A 79 -7.39 24.07 -0.05
CA GLY A 79 -7.53 24.64 1.31
C GLY A 79 -6.40 24.35 2.30
N VAL A 80 -5.36 23.63 1.88
CA VAL A 80 -4.17 23.36 2.70
C VAL A 80 -2.91 23.79 1.95
N PRO A 81 -2.44 25.03 2.15
CA PRO A 81 -1.28 25.56 1.44
C PRO A 81 -0.05 24.65 1.59
N GLY A 82 0.65 24.39 0.47
CA GLY A 82 1.88 23.58 0.45
C GLY A 82 1.70 22.07 0.57
N ARG A 83 0.47 21.58 0.79
CA ARG A 83 0.23 20.14 0.90
C ARG A 83 0.05 19.50 -0.48
N ILE A 84 0.90 18.54 -0.80
CA ILE A 84 0.76 17.70 -1.98
C ILE A 84 -0.32 16.64 -1.68
N GLN A 85 -1.34 16.56 -2.53
CA GLN A 85 -2.39 15.55 -2.41
C GLN A 85 -2.03 14.28 -3.18
N SER A 86 -1.60 14.44 -4.44
CA SER A 86 -1.22 13.31 -5.27
C SER A 86 -0.15 13.68 -6.30
N ILE A 87 0.49 12.64 -6.84
CA ILE A 87 1.58 12.76 -7.82
C ILE A 87 1.26 11.91 -9.04
N VAL A 88 1.61 12.41 -10.22
CA VAL A 88 1.59 11.70 -11.52
C VAL A 88 2.86 11.98 -12.29
N ASN A 89 3.05 11.29 -13.42
CA ASN A 89 4.22 11.42 -14.30
C ASN A 89 5.52 10.99 -13.58
N ILE A 90 5.47 9.78 -12.99
CA ILE A 90 6.59 9.22 -12.22
C ILE A 90 7.43 8.32 -13.13
N HIS A 91 8.62 8.81 -13.54
CA HIS A 91 9.55 8.09 -14.42
C HIS A 91 10.90 7.79 -13.76
N ASN A 92 11.21 8.46 -12.63
CA ASN A 92 12.34 8.16 -11.78
C ASN A 92 11.85 7.75 -10.39
N PRO A 93 11.38 6.49 -10.21
CA PRO A 93 10.78 6.04 -8.97
C PRO A 93 11.75 6.18 -7.81
N SER A 94 11.20 6.54 -6.64
CA SER A 94 12.00 6.91 -5.47
C SER A 94 11.32 6.52 -4.16
N ILE A 95 12.09 6.55 -3.09
CA ILE A 95 11.58 6.49 -1.71
C ILE A 95 11.87 7.81 -1.01
N GLU A 96 11.00 8.20 -0.10
CA GLU A 96 11.18 9.35 0.77
C GLU A 96 11.14 8.92 2.23
N ALA A 97 12.27 9.02 2.92
CA ALA A 97 12.42 8.54 4.29
C ALA A 97 12.16 9.64 5.32
N HIS A 98 11.40 9.29 6.36
CA HIS A 98 11.10 10.08 7.54
C HIS A 98 11.39 9.25 8.78
N PHE A 99 12.24 9.75 9.67
CA PHE A 99 12.70 9.00 10.82
C PHE A 99 11.98 9.43 12.10
N ALA A 100 11.71 8.45 12.96
CA ALA A 100 11.20 8.69 14.30
C ALA A 100 12.24 9.41 15.16
N ASP A 101 11.77 10.09 16.21
CA ASP A 101 12.66 10.69 17.20
C ASP A 101 13.60 9.60 17.78
N PRO A 102 14.92 9.85 17.84
CA PRO A 102 15.87 8.88 18.37
C PRO A 102 15.55 8.35 19.78
N ALA A 103 14.85 9.14 20.60
CA ALA A 103 14.46 8.76 21.95
C ALA A 103 13.40 7.63 21.99
N ILE A 104 12.60 7.50 20.94
CA ILE A 104 11.51 6.52 20.85
C ILE A 104 11.67 5.54 19.67
N ASN A 105 12.72 5.68 18.87
CA ASN A 105 12.91 4.87 17.66
C ASN A 105 13.01 3.38 18.00
N THR A 106 12.06 2.60 17.48
CA THR A 106 11.99 1.12 17.63
C THR A 106 12.89 0.38 16.65
N GLY A 107 13.48 1.08 15.69
CA GLY A 107 14.18 0.50 14.54
C GLY A 107 13.23 -0.05 13.46
N ALA A 108 11.95 -0.18 13.72
CA ALA A 108 11.00 -0.61 12.68
C ALA A 108 10.86 0.46 11.58
N ALA A 109 10.71 -0.02 10.34
CA ALA A 109 10.46 0.83 9.18
C ALA A 109 9.34 0.26 8.31
N VAL A 110 8.46 1.14 7.85
CA VAL A 110 7.33 0.82 6.98
C VAL A 110 7.51 1.49 5.63
N ILE A 111 7.62 0.68 4.57
CA ILE A 111 7.46 1.19 3.20
C ILE A 111 5.98 1.44 2.99
N VAL A 112 5.59 2.70 2.94
CA VAL A 112 4.21 3.14 2.73
C VAL A 112 3.97 3.27 1.23
N VAL A 113 3.01 2.50 0.71
CA VAL A 113 2.66 2.46 -0.71
C VAL A 113 1.26 3.05 -0.90
N PRO A 114 1.15 4.32 -1.30
CA PRO A 114 -0.14 4.95 -1.52
C PRO A 114 -0.91 4.30 -2.67
N GLY A 115 -2.24 4.39 -2.64
CA GLY A 115 -3.12 3.98 -3.71
C GLY A 115 -3.35 5.08 -4.75
N GLY A 116 -4.41 4.93 -5.54
CA GLY A 116 -4.81 5.84 -6.61
C GLY A 116 -5.12 5.10 -7.92
N GLY A 117 -5.41 3.80 -7.86
CA GLY A 117 -5.82 2.97 -9.00
C GLY A 117 -4.74 2.85 -10.08
N HIS A 118 -3.46 2.98 -9.74
CA HIS A 118 -2.32 3.07 -10.68
C HIS A 118 -2.43 4.21 -11.69
N ARG A 119 -3.31 5.18 -11.45
CA ARG A 119 -3.51 6.38 -12.29
C ARG A 119 -2.88 7.62 -11.66
N THR A 120 -2.82 7.66 -10.36
CA THR A 120 -2.18 8.68 -9.54
C THR A 120 -1.62 8.03 -8.28
N LEU A 121 -0.83 8.75 -7.52
CA LEU A 121 -0.30 8.30 -6.24
C LEU A 121 -0.80 9.24 -5.13
N ASN A 122 -1.70 8.77 -4.27
CA ASN A 122 -2.39 9.56 -3.25
C ASN A 122 -1.50 9.86 -2.02
N VAL A 123 -0.37 10.51 -2.23
CA VAL A 123 0.67 10.73 -1.21
C VAL A 123 0.23 11.60 -0.04
N GLY A 124 -0.85 12.36 -0.16
CA GLY A 124 -1.38 13.17 0.94
C GLY A 124 -1.94 12.30 2.07
N SER A 125 -3.05 11.62 1.80
CA SER A 125 -3.77 10.83 2.82
C SER A 125 -3.17 9.46 3.08
N GLU A 126 -2.56 8.84 2.07
CA GLU A 126 -2.02 7.47 2.14
C GLU A 126 -0.47 7.46 2.18
N GLY A 127 0.14 8.63 2.35
CA GLY A 127 1.57 8.85 2.54
C GLY A 127 1.84 9.76 3.74
N ALA A 128 1.70 11.07 3.56
CA ALA A 128 2.02 12.09 4.56
C ALA A 128 1.29 11.90 5.91
N ASP A 129 -0.01 11.58 5.89
CA ASP A 129 -0.76 11.34 7.13
C ASP A 129 -0.27 10.08 7.84
N VAL A 130 0.12 9.04 7.09
CA VAL A 130 0.67 7.79 7.63
C VAL A 130 2.03 8.01 8.29
N VAL A 131 2.89 8.87 7.73
CA VAL A 131 4.16 9.28 8.35
C VAL A 131 3.92 9.82 9.76
N SER A 132 3.00 10.78 9.90
CA SER A 132 2.69 11.40 11.19
C SER A 132 2.13 10.40 12.20
N TYR A 133 1.32 9.45 11.73
CA TYR A 133 0.77 8.39 12.57
C TYR A 133 1.86 7.45 13.10
N LEU A 134 2.71 6.92 12.22
CA LEU A 134 3.77 5.98 12.57
C LEU A 134 4.83 6.61 13.48
N TYR A 135 5.13 7.91 13.28
CA TYR A 135 6.06 8.66 14.12
C TYR A 135 5.71 8.58 15.61
N ASN A 136 4.41 8.64 15.96
CA ASN A 136 3.95 8.58 17.34
C ASN A 136 4.25 7.23 18.04
N TYR A 137 4.55 6.19 17.28
CA TYR A 137 4.92 4.87 17.78
C TYR A 137 6.41 4.55 17.65
N GLY A 138 7.24 5.54 17.31
CA GLY A 138 8.67 5.35 17.11
C GLY A 138 9.02 4.54 15.87
N VAL A 139 8.14 4.52 14.87
CA VAL A 139 8.31 3.76 13.63
C VAL A 139 8.73 4.69 12.50
N ASN A 140 9.77 4.32 11.78
CA ASN A 140 10.26 5.06 10.62
C ASN A 140 9.32 4.83 9.42
N ALA A 141 8.94 5.88 8.73
CA ALA A 141 8.05 5.80 7.57
C ALA A 141 8.81 6.15 6.28
N ILE A 142 8.58 5.38 5.23
CA ILE A 142 9.27 5.54 3.95
C ILE A 142 8.21 5.52 2.85
N ILE A 143 7.88 6.68 2.28
CA ILE A 143 6.87 6.78 1.22
C ILE A 143 7.48 6.30 -0.09
N LEU A 144 6.85 5.35 -0.74
CA LEU A 144 7.22 4.90 -2.08
C LEU A 144 6.53 5.76 -3.16
N ARG A 145 7.30 6.25 -4.11
CA ARG A 145 6.83 6.79 -5.39
C ARG A 145 7.11 5.77 -6.48
N ASN A 146 6.14 4.90 -6.72
CA ASN A 146 6.22 3.89 -7.76
C ASN A 146 5.71 4.40 -9.10
N ARG A 147 6.14 3.76 -10.17
CA ARG A 147 5.68 4.01 -11.53
C ARG A 147 4.19 3.66 -11.69
N LEU A 148 3.51 4.40 -12.56
CA LEU A 148 2.05 4.33 -12.73
C LEU A 148 1.65 3.80 -14.10
N ARG A 149 0.51 3.09 -14.16
CA ARG A 149 -0.06 2.60 -15.43
C ARG A 149 -0.39 3.75 -16.38
N ASN A 150 -0.92 4.85 -15.87
CA ASN A 150 -1.21 6.03 -16.66
C ASN A 150 0.05 6.71 -17.22
N ASP A 151 1.21 6.49 -16.63
CA ASP A 151 2.50 6.99 -17.13
C ASP A 151 3.14 6.01 -18.13
N GLY A 152 2.39 4.98 -18.58
CA GLY A 152 2.81 4.04 -19.60
C GLY A 152 3.63 2.87 -19.08
N TYR A 153 3.44 2.47 -17.82
CA TYR A 153 4.07 1.30 -17.19
C TYR A 153 3.08 0.17 -16.96
N VAL A 154 3.58 -1.05 -16.82
CA VAL A 154 2.80 -2.22 -16.41
C VAL A 154 2.89 -2.33 -14.89
N ALA A 155 1.82 -1.95 -14.19
CA ALA A 155 1.86 -1.85 -12.72
C ALA A 155 2.22 -3.18 -12.06
N GLU A 156 1.69 -4.29 -12.55
CA GLU A 156 1.92 -5.64 -12.06
C GLU A 156 3.37 -6.13 -12.23
N VAL A 157 4.16 -5.43 -13.04
CA VAL A 157 5.58 -5.72 -13.29
C VAL A 157 6.46 -4.59 -12.77
N ASP A 158 6.27 -3.38 -13.30
CA ASP A 158 7.14 -2.24 -13.03
C ASP A 158 6.97 -1.71 -11.61
N ALA A 159 5.72 -1.52 -11.15
CA ALA A 159 5.47 -0.98 -9.82
C ALA A 159 5.70 -2.03 -8.71
N VAL A 160 5.47 -3.32 -8.97
CA VAL A 160 5.86 -4.40 -8.05
C VAL A 160 7.38 -4.44 -7.91
N LYS A 161 8.12 -4.29 -9.02
CA LYS A 161 9.58 -4.20 -8.98
C LYS A 161 10.05 -2.98 -8.18
N ASP A 162 9.38 -1.84 -8.30
CA ASP A 162 9.69 -0.65 -7.51
C ASP A 162 9.48 -0.90 -6.01
N ALA A 163 8.40 -1.59 -5.62
CA ALA A 163 8.14 -1.96 -4.22
C ALA A 163 9.22 -2.88 -3.64
N LEU A 164 9.63 -3.90 -4.39
CA LEU A 164 10.71 -4.81 -4.01
C LEU A 164 12.06 -4.08 -3.92
N GLN A 165 12.34 -3.20 -4.86
CA GLN A 165 13.57 -2.39 -4.85
C GLN A 165 13.57 -1.38 -3.69
N ALA A 166 12.41 -0.83 -3.30
CA ALA A 166 12.28 0.02 -2.13
C ALA A 166 12.67 -0.72 -0.84
N LEU A 167 12.19 -1.95 -0.64
CA LEU A 167 12.57 -2.81 0.49
C LEU A 167 14.08 -3.05 0.52
N ARG A 168 14.69 -3.39 -0.62
CA ARG A 168 16.14 -3.60 -0.72
C ARG A 168 16.94 -2.32 -0.44
N ARG A 169 16.54 -1.20 -1.03
CA ARG A 169 17.23 0.10 -0.84
C ARG A 169 17.17 0.56 0.62
N THR A 170 16.04 0.34 1.28
CA THR A 170 15.90 0.62 2.71
C THR A 170 16.77 -0.28 3.54
N ARG A 171 16.74 -1.60 3.29
CA ARG A 171 17.56 -2.56 4.05
C ARG A 171 19.06 -2.35 3.85
N ALA A 172 19.48 -1.99 2.66
CA ALA A 172 20.88 -1.64 2.38
C ALA A 172 21.36 -0.39 3.15
N ARG A 173 20.44 0.49 3.55
CA ARG A 173 20.72 1.70 4.33
C ARG A 173 20.37 1.57 5.82
N ALA A 174 20.01 0.39 6.28
CA ALA A 174 19.49 0.18 7.62
C ALA A 174 20.45 0.73 8.71
N ALA A 175 21.75 0.48 8.58
CA ALA A 175 22.75 0.99 9.52
C ALA A 175 22.85 2.52 9.49
N GLU A 176 22.91 3.14 8.30
CA GLU A 176 22.95 4.59 8.09
C GLU A 176 21.71 5.27 8.72
N TRP A 177 20.54 4.66 8.52
CA TRP A 177 19.25 5.21 8.93
C TRP A 177 18.79 4.79 10.32
N LYS A 178 19.64 4.04 11.06
CA LYS A 178 19.30 3.50 12.38
C LYS A 178 18.00 2.68 12.38
N ILE A 179 17.81 1.93 11.32
CA ILE A 179 16.70 0.98 11.12
C ILE A 179 17.23 -0.42 11.43
N ASP A 180 16.40 -1.25 12.04
CA ASP A 180 16.67 -2.67 12.22
C ASP A 180 16.35 -3.41 10.89
N PRO A 181 17.32 -4.05 10.21
CA PRO A 181 17.08 -4.72 8.93
C PRO A 181 16.08 -5.87 9.01
N GLN A 182 15.80 -6.40 10.22
CA GLN A 182 14.80 -7.43 10.47
C GLN A 182 13.39 -6.86 10.72
N LYS A 183 13.24 -5.54 10.82
CA LYS A 183 11.97 -4.86 11.11
C LYS A 183 11.51 -3.96 9.96
N ILE A 184 11.83 -4.31 8.71
CA ILE A 184 11.44 -3.55 7.52
C ILE A 184 10.26 -4.25 6.83
N GLY A 185 9.10 -3.63 6.82
CA GLY A 185 7.91 -4.15 6.16
C GLY A 185 7.28 -3.18 5.17
N ILE A 186 6.12 -3.57 4.65
CA ILE A 186 5.42 -2.82 3.62
C ILE A 186 3.93 -2.66 3.99
N MET A 187 3.41 -1.46 3.84
CA MET A 187 2.00 -1.12 4.07
C MET A 187 1.44 -0.47 2.81
N GLY A 188 0.40 -1.06 2.25
CA GLY A 188 -0.23 -0.52 1.06
C GLY A 188 -1.70 -0.19 1.25
N PHE A 189 -2.18 0.76 0.45
CA PHE A 189 -3.57 1.21 0.40
C PHE A 189 -4.13 1.01 -1.01
N SER A 190 -5.29 0.36 -1.16
CA SER A 190 -5.94 0.18 -2.46
C SER A 190 -4.98 -0.46 -3.49
N ALA A 191 -4.71 0.20 -4.62
CA ALA A 191 -3.70 -0.21 -5.59
C ALA A 191 -2.29 -0.37 -4.97
N GLY A 192 -1.94 0.40 -3.95
CA GLY A 192 -0.70 0.21 -3.20
C GLY A 192 -0.68 -1.08 -2.38
N ALA A 193 -1.85 -1.52 -1.87
CA ALA A 193 -1.95 -2.81 -1.18
C ALA A 193 -1.91 -4.00 -2.17
N GLU A 194 -2.36 -3.81 -3.41
CA GLU A 194 -2.10 -4.75 -4.50
C GLU A 194 -0.58 -4.98 -4.67
N LEU A 195 0.20 -3.89 -4.76
CA LEU A 195 1.67 -3.98 -4.87
C LEU A 195 2.31 -4.61 -3.63
N ALA A 196 1.84 -4.27 -2.43
CA ALA A 196 2.35 -4.84 -1.18
C ALA A 196 2.07 -6.35 -1.09
N SER A 197 0.87 -6.80 -1.50
CA SER A 197 0.51 -8.22 -1.55
C SER A 197 1.34 -8.99 -2.58
N ALA A 198 1.61 -8.38 -3.74
CA ALA A 198 2.48 -8.94 -4.76
C ALA A 198 3.94 -9.05 -4.27
N ALA A 199 4.45 -8.02 -3.58
CA ALA A 199 5.80 -8.04 -3.01
C ALA A 199 5.96 -9.15 -1.95
N ALA A 200 4.92 -9.44 -1.15
CA ALA A 200 4.91 -10.53 -0.17
C ALA A 200 5.13 -11.93 -0.79
N ILE A 201 4.82 -12.09 -2.07
CA ILE A 201 4.92 -13.36 -2.80
C ILE A 201 6.15 -13.39 -3.72
N ALA A 202 6.43 -12.27 -4.39
CA ALA A 202 7.43 -12.22 -5.47
C ALA A 202 8.87 -11.98 -4.99
N PHE A 203 9.11 -11.67 -3.71
CA PHE A 203 10.45 -11.29 -3.22
C PHE A 203 11.52 -12.36 -3.47
N ALA A 204 11.18 -13.65 -3.34
CA ALA A 204 12.15 -14.73 -3.52
C ALA A 204 12.64 -14.80 -4.97
N ASP A 205 11.73 -14.76 -5.94
CA ASP A 205 12.09 -14.74 -7.36
C ASP A 205 12.82 -13.46 -7.75
N PHE A 206 12.50 -12.33 -7.10
CA PHE A 206 13.20 -11.07 -7.30
C PHE A 206 14.64 -11.14 -6.75
N ASP A 207 14.83 -11.68 -5.56
CA ASP A 207 16.15 -11.83 -4.94
C ASP A 207 17.05 -12.77 -5.75
N ASP A 208 16.51 -13.88 -6.23
CA ASP A 208 17.22 -14.84 -7.09
C ASP A 208 17.73 -14.19 -8.39
N LYS A 209 16.91 -13.32 -9.01
CA LYS A 209 17.24 -12.65 -10.28
C LYS A 209 18.14 -11.41 -10.11
N ASN A 210 18.11 -10.78 -8.95
CA ASN A 210 18.76 -9.50 -8.69
C ASN A 210 19.80 -9.58 -7.54
N ALA A 211 20.31 -10.77 -7.24
CA ALA A 211 21.35 -10.96 -6.22
C ALA A 211 22.58 -10.10 -6.57
N GLY A 212 22.66 -8.90 -5.97
CA GLY A 212 23.85 -8.06 -6.01
C GLY A 212 24.93 -8.62 -5.08
N PRO A 213 26.15 -8.04 -5.10
CA PRO A 213 27.25 -8.46 -4.25
C PRO A 213 26.89 -8.46 -2.76
N ASP A 214 25.99 -7.57 -2.35
CA ASP A 214 25.61 -7.39 -0.94
C ASP A 214 24.54 -8.38 -0.46
N LYS A 215 23.97 -9.21 -1.34
CA LYS A 215 22.92 -10.22 -1.05
C LYS A 215 21.76 -9.68 -0.18
N VAL A 216 21.41 -8.41 -0.35
CA VAL A 216 20.35 -7.77 0.43
C VAL A 216 18.98 -8.23 -0.09
N SER A 217 18.16 -8.84 0.78
CA SER A 217 16.84 -9.37 0.41
C SER A 217 15.79 -8.28 0.29
N ALA A 218 14.85 -8.47 -0.64
CA ALA A 218 13.61 -7.69 -0.78
C ALA A 218 12.46 -8.25 0.09
N ARG A 219 12.69 -9.31 0.89
CA ARG A 219 11.64 -9.88 1.74
C ARG A 219 11.13 -8.84 2.74
N PRO A 220 9.83 -8.52 2.76
CA PRO A 220 9.26 -7.73 3.83
C PRO A 220 9.23 -8.54 5.14
N SER A 221 9.54 -7.91 6.28
CA SER A 221 9.42 -8.55 7.60
C SER A 221 7.96 -8.65 8.05
N PHE A 222 7.09 -7.82 7.50
CA PHE A 222 5.63 -7.83 7.67
C PHE A 222 4.95 -7.13 6.49
N VAL A 223 3.66 -7.41 6.32
CA VAL A 223 2.82 -6.82 5.26
C VAL A 223 1.53 -6.28 5.87
N VAL A 224 1.11 -5.11 5.43
CA VAL A 224 -0.18 -4.50 5.84
C VAL A 224 -0.96 -4.14 4.58
N LEU A 225 -2.16 -4.70 4.45
CA LEU A 225 -3.04 -4.52 3.30
C LEU A 225 -4.31 -3.80 3.73
N VAL A 226 -4.50 -2.56 3.28
CA VAL A 226 -5.68 -1.76 3.61
C VAL A 226 -6.54 -1.62 2.36
N TYR A 227 -7.75 -2.17 2.39
CA TYR A 227 -8.68 -2.29 1.25
C TYR A 227 -7.96 -2.62 -0.07
N PRO A 228 -7.28 -3.79 -0.16
CA PRO A 228 -6.39 -4.11 -1.27
C PRO A 228 -7.11 -4.16 -2.61
N GLY A 229 -6.45 -3.71 -3.68
CA GLY A 229 -6.78 -4.05 -5.06
C GLY A 229 -6.61 -5.54 -5.34
N PRO A 230 -6.70 -5.99 -6.61
CA PRO A 230 -6.56 -7.40 -6.96
C PRO A 230 -5.24 -7.96 -6.44
N THR A 231 -5.31 -8.93 -5.54
CA THR A 231 -4.13 -9.61 -4.99
C THR A 231 -3.63 -10.69 -5.95
N PRO A 232 -2.43 -11.26 -5.73
CA PRO A 232 -1.96 -12.39 -6.54
C PRO A 232 -2.87 -13.62 -6.57
N PHE A 233 -3.84 -13.70 -5.64
CA PHE A 233 -4.83 -14.79 -5.57
C PHE A 233 -6.18 -14.42 -6.20
N ALA A 234 -6.32 -13.22 -6.71
CA ALA A 234 -7.57 -12.74 -7.30
C ALA A 234 -8.05 -13.67 -8.43
N LYS A 235 -9.36 -13.88 -8.46
CA LYS A 235 -10.03 -14.74 -9.46
C LYS A 235 -9.52 -16.20 -9.45
N GLY A 236 -9.10 -16.70 -8.30
CA GLY A 236 -8.66 -18.10 -8.15
C GLY A 236 -7.25 -18.36 -8.67
N ALA A 237 -6.42 -17.34 -8.87
CA ALA A 237 -5.02 -17.54 -9.23
C ALA A 237 -4.26 -18.25 -8.11
N THR A 238 -3.32 -19.11 -8.47
CA THR A 238 -2.52 -19.92 -7.53
C THR A 238 -1.02 -19.63 -7.73
N PRO A 239 -0.50 -18.51 -7.25
CA PRO A 239 0.91 -18.18 -7.38
C PRO A 239 1.75 -19.12 -6.51
N LYS A 240 3.04 -19.27 -6.87
CA LYS A 240 4.01 -19.94 -6.01
C LYS A 240 4.26 -19.10 -4.77
N ILE A 241 3.95 -19.63 -3.60
CA ILE A 241 4.14 -18.95 -2.33
C ILE A 241 5.53 -19.32 -1.75
N PRO A 242 6.35 -18.35 -1.33
CA PRO A 242 7.64 -18.64 -0.70
C PRO A 242 7.46 -19.26 0.69
N ARG A 243 8.43 -20.10 1.12
CA ARG A 243 8.35 -20.79 2.42
C ARG A 243 8.37 -19.85 3.63
N ASN A 244 9.07 -18.73 3.51
CA ASN A 244 9.24 -17.73 4.56
C ASN A 244 8.31 -16.53 4.33
N VAL A 245 7.05 -16.80 3.98
CA VAL A 245 6.01 -15.79 3.78
C VAL A 245 5.91 -14.87 5.02
N PRO A 246 5.83 -13.54 4.82
CA PRO A 246 5.78 -12.61 5.94
C PRO A 246 4.43 -12.65 6.67
N PRO A 247 4.40 -12.33 7.98
CA PRO A 247 3.17 -12.02 8.70
C PRO A 247 2.37 -10.95 7.98
N THR A 248 1.05 -11.10 7.94
CA THR A 248 0.20 -10.17 7.20
C THR A 248 -1.01 -9.71 8.01
N PHE A 249 -1.19 -8.39 8.10
CA PHE A 249 -2.38 -7.73 8.63
C PHE A 249 -3.24 -7.19 7.50
N ILE A 250 -4.55 -7.41 7.55
CA ILE A 250 -5.49 -6.99 6.51
C ILE A 250 -6.65 -6.23 7.15
N ALA A 251 -7.01 -5.08 6.59
CA ALA A 251 -8.20 -4.33 6.99
C ALA A 251 -9.00 -3.89 5.76
N SER A 252 -10.31 -4.13 5.76
CA SER A 252 -11.17 -3.73 4.66
C SER A 252 -12.57 -3.33 5.17
N PRO A 253 -13.21 -2.29 4.59
CA PRO A 253 -14.64 -2.10 4.75
C PRO A 253 -15.37 -3.23 4.00
N GLY A 254 -16.45 -3.75 4.61
CA GLY A 254 -17.21 -4.86 4.03
C GLY A 254 -18.22 -4.40 2.99
N SER A 255 -19.48 -4.20 3.41
CA SER A 255 -20.59 -3.91 2.50
C SER A 255 -20.47 -2.58 1.76
N GLY A 256 -19.73 -1.60 2.28
CA GLY A 256 -19.47 -0.32 1.63
C GLY A 256 -18.36 -0.36 0.57
N ASP A 257 -17.59 -1.46 0.52
CA ASP A 257 -16.50 -1.67 -0.44
C ASP A 257 -16.31 -3.16 -0.75
N ARG A 258 -17.36 -3.78 -1.27
CA ARG A 258 -17.46 -5.24 -1.45
C ARG A 258 -16.34 -5.83 -2.31
N VAL A 259 -15.93 -5.13 -3.36
CA VAL A 259 -14.90 -5.62 -4.29
C VAL A 259 -13.58 -5.80 -3.59
N HIS A 260 -13.13 -4.79 -2.85
CA HIS A 260 -11.85 -4.84 -2.13
C HIS A 260 -11.92 -5.81 -0.93
N ALA A 261 -13.08 -5.95 -0.29
CA ALA A 261 -13.28 -6.95 0.74
C ALA A 261 -13.16 -8.39 0.20
N ILE A 262 -13.64 -8.66 -1.02
CA ILE A 262 -13.49 -9.96 -1.67
C ILE A 262 -12.01 -10.25 -1.98
N TRP A 263 -11.27 -9.29 -2.53
CA TRP A 263 -9.83 -9.48 -2.78
C TRP A 263 -9.03 -9.65 -1.49
N ALA A 264 -9.42 -8.98 -0.41
CA ALA A 264 -8.85 -9.19 0.91
C ALA A 264 -9.09 -10.61 1.43
N ASP A 265 -10.31 -11.13 1.27
CA ASP A 265 -10.69 -12.48 1.66
C ASP A 265 -9.97 -13.55 0.82
N GLU A 266 -9.87 -13.37 -0.49
CA GLU A 266 -9.12 -14.30 -1.37
C GLU A 266 -7.67 -14.45 -0.90
N TYR A 267 -6.99 -13.35 -0.55
CA TYR A 267 -5.64 -13.38 -0.01
C TYR A 267 -5.59 -14.06 1.36
N PHE A 268 -6.46 -13.64 2.28
CA PHE A 268 -6.54 -14.19 3.62
C PHE A 268 -6.78 -15.70 3.59
N SER A 269 -7.78 -16.15 2.84
CA SER A 269 -8.15 -17.56 2.71
C SER A 269 -7.01 -18.41 2.14
N ALA A 270 -6.28 -17.90 1.13
CA ALA A 270 -5.13 -18.59 0.56
C ALA A 270 -3.99 -18.76 1.58
N MET A 271 -3.66 -17.68 2.32
CA MET A 271 -2.62 -17.71 3.34
C MET A 271 -3.02 -18.57 4.56
N LEU A 272 -4.30 -18.52 4.95
CA LEU A 272 -4.82 -19.33 6.05
C LEU A 272 -4.76 -20.84 5.72
N LYS A 273 -5.12 -21.23 4.49
CA LYS A 273 -5.00 -22.62 4.03
C LYS A 273 -3.57 -23.13 4.02
N LEU A 274 -2.60 -22.26 3.78
CA LEU A 274 -1.18 -22.57 3.87
C LEU A 274 -0.71 -22.74 5.33
N GLY A 275 -1.46 -22.22 6.29
CA GLY A 275 -1.07 -22.10 7.70
C GLY A 275 -0.06 -20.99 7.96
N ALA A 276 -0.04 -19.94 7.14
CA ALA A 276 0.90 -18.82 7.30
C ALA A 276 0.83 -18.22 8.71
N PRO A 277 1.98 -17.96 9.36
CA PRO A 277 1.99 -17.49 10.74
C PRO A 277 1.55 -16.03 10.84
N ASN A 278 0.94 -15.69 11.97
CA ASN A 278 0.60 -14.30 12.35
C ASN A 278 -0.26 -13.56 11.30
N LEU A 279 -1.18 -14.30 10.69
CA LEU A 279 -2.14 -13.76 9.74
C LEU A 279 -3.35 -13.21 10.51
N GLU A 280 -3.67 -11.93 10.29
CA GLU A 280 -4.81 -11.27 10.94
C GLU A 280 -5.62 -10.47 9.91
N MET A 281 -6.96 -10.55 9.97
CA MET A 281 -7.84 -9.81 9.08
C MET A 281 -9.05 -9.25 9.82
N HIS A 282 -9.37 -7.98 9.52
CA HIS A 282 -10.55 -7.28 10.00
C HIS A 282 -11.41 -6.80 8.83
N VAL A 283 -12.66 -7.28 8.75
CA VAL A 283 -13.66 -6.78 7.82
C VAL A 283 -14.74 -6.05 8.60
N TYR A 284 -14.85 -4.75 8.36
CA TYR A 284 -15.78 -3.88 9.07
C TYR A 284 -17.12 -3.80 8.33
N GLY A 285 -18.23 -4.00 9.04
CA GLY A 285 -19.56 -3.98 8.44
C GLY A 285 -19.94 -2.67 7.75
N ASN A 286 -19.31 -1.55 8.17
CA ASN A 286 -19.56 -0.23 7.62
C ASN A 286 -18.26 0.51 7.31
N GLY A 287 -18.22 1.20 6.20
CA GLY A 287 -17.10 1.96 5.67
C GLY A 287 -17.20 2.13 4.16
N VAL A 288 -16.35 2.96 3.59
CA VAL A 288 -16.25 3.15 2.14
C VAL A 288 -14.80 3.01 1.70
N HIS A 289 -14.58 2.78 0.42
CA HIS A 289 -13.23 2.73 -0.15
C HIS A 289 -12.47 4.03 0.08
N GLY A 290 -11.17 3.93 0.39
CA GLY A 290 -10.32 5.09 0.66
C GLY A 290 -10.49 5.64 2.07
N GLY A 291 -9.94 6.81 2.30
CA GLY A 291 -9.98 7.50 3.59
C GLY A 291 -8.79 7.24 4.49
N ALA A 292 -7.91 6.30 4.16
CA ALA A 292 -6.65 6.03 4.88
C ALA A 292 -6.83 5.92 6.40
N LEU A 293 -6.21 6.84 7.17
CA LEU A 293 -6.29 6.91 8.63
C LEU A 293 -7.45 7.79 9.14
N LYS A 294 -8.35 8.24 8.29
CA LYS A 294 -9.43 9.13 8.73
C LYS A 294 -10.31 8.48 9.76
N HIS A 295 -10.29 9.01 10.97
CA HIS A 295 -11.29 8.77 11.97
C HIS A 295 -12.64 9.24 11.44
N ARG A 296 -13.60 8.34 11.39
CA ARG A 296 -14.97 8.65 10.99
C ARG A 296 -15.87 8.30 12.15
N ASP A 297 -16.39 9.33 12.82
CA ASP A 297 -17.31 9.14 13.94
C ASP A 297 -18.47 8.22 13.53
N GLY A 298 -18.70 7.19 14.32
CA GLY A 298 -19.74 6.19 14.06
C GLY A 298 -19.47 5.23 12.88
N ILE A 299 -18.28 5.25 12.27
CA ILE A 299 -17.91 4.29 11.23
C ILE A 299 -16.79 3.38 11.74
N PRO A 300 -17.07 2.09 12.01
CA PRO A 300 -16.10 1.16 12.60
C PRO A 300 -14.78 1.03 11.85
N PHE A 301 -14.80 1.10 10.53
CA PHE A 301 -13.59 1.05 9.71
C PHE A 301 -12.57 2.15 10.06
N GLY A 302 -13.00 3.28 10.60
CA GLY A 302 -12.10 4.34 11.05
C GLY A 302 -11.17 3.96 12.21
N THR A 303 -11.29 2.75 12.77
CA THR A 303 -10.48 2.25 13.91
C THR A 303 -9.52 1.12 13.53
N TRP A 304 -9.35 0.79 12.27
CA TRP A 304 -8.49 -0.31 11.82
C TRP A 304 -7.02 -0.12 12.27
N GLN A 305 -6.54 1.11 12.33
CA GLN A 305 -5.17 1.42 12.73
C GLN A 305 -4.88 1.04 14.19
N ASP A 306 -5.88 1.06 15.07
CA ASP A 306 -5.71 0.64 16.46
C ASP A 306 -5.45 -0.88 16.53
N ARG A 307 -6.18 -1.66 15.73
CA ARG A 307 -5.95 -3.11 15.62
C ARG A 307 -4.59 -3.43 15.00
N PHE A 308 -4.18 -2.64 14.00
CA PHE A 308 -2.84 -2.76 13.43
C PHE A 308 -1.74 -2.54 14.49
N VAL A 309 -1.86 -1.52 15.33
CA VAL A 309 -0.85 -1.24 16.38
C VAL A 309 -0.82 -2.36 17.43
N ASP A 310 -1.97 -2.91 17.82
CA ASP A 310 -2.03 -4.03 18.74
C ASP A 310 -1.33 -5.27 18.17
N TRP A 311 -1.62 -5.63 16.91
CA TRP A 311 -0.96 -6.71 16.19
C TRP A 311 0.56 -6.46 16.04
N PHE A 312 0.95 -5.24 15.71
CA PHE A 312 2.33 -4.83 15.50
C PHE A 312 3.15 -4.93 16.80
N ARG A 313 2.52 -4.59 17.92
CA ARG A 313 3.10 -4.72 19.26
C ARG A 313 3.23 -6.18 19.68
N ASP A 314 2.18 -7.00 19.51
CA ASP A 314 2.21 -8.43 19.85
C ASP A 314 3.34 -9.16 19.13
N LEU A 315 3.63 -8.77 17.89
CA LEU A 315 4.69 -9.37 17.08
C LEU A 315 6.10 -8.86 17.40
N GLY A 316 6.26 -7.90 18.30
CA GLY A 316 7.55 -7.38 18.75
C GLY A 316 8.16 -6.30 17.85
N PHE A 317 7.41 -5.73 16.90
CA PHE A 317 7.94 -4.69 16.03
C PHE A 317 8.14 -3.35 16.75
N LEU A 318 7.43 -3.12 17.88
CA LEU A 318 7.61 -1.93 18.73
C LEU A 318 8.66 -2.12 19.83
N ASP A 319 9.32 -3.27 19.91
CA ASP A 319 10.45 -3.50 20.80
C ASP A 319 11.67 -2.70 20.35
N LYS A 320 12.66 -2.57 21.24
CA LYS A 320 13.93 -1.87 20.95
C LYS A 320 14.64 -2.49 19.74
N PRO A 321 15.45 -1.71 19.00
CA PRO A 321 16.27 -2.24 17.93
C PRO A 321 17.19 -3.38 18.41
N GLY A 322 17.40 -4.39 17.54
CA GLY A 322 18.26 -5.55 17.84
C GLY A 322 17.62 -6.62 18.71
N VAL A 323 16.37 -6.46 19.16
CA VAL A 323 15.61 -7.52 19.81
C VAL A 323 14.91 -8.36 18.72
N GLU A 324 15.16 -9.68 18.74
CA GLU A 324 14.49 -10.61 17.83
C GLU A 324 12.97 -10.57 18.03
N THR A 325 12.22 -10.34 16.96
CA THR A 325 10.79 -10.24 17.01
C THR A 325 10.11 -11.61 17.17
N LYS A 326 8.93 -11.66 17.79
CA LYS A 326 8.07 -12.86 17.75
C LYS A 326 7.76 -13.26 16.32
N ALA A 327 7.51 -12.27 15.46
CA ALA A 327 7.26 -12.48 14.04
C ALA A 327 8.36 -13.30 13.33
N GLU A 328 9.62 -12.95 13.56
CA GLU A 328 10.75 -13.64 12.91
C GLU A 328 10.91 -15.07 13.45
N ARG A 329 10.78 -15.29 14.76
CA ARG A 329 10.78 -16.65 15.34
C ARG A 329 9.67 -17.52 14.77
N ASP A 330 8.45 -16.99 14.66
CA ASP A 330 7.30 -17.74 14.16
C ASP A 330 7.47 -18.08 12.66
N VAL A 331 8.02 -17.17 11.87
CA VAL A 331 8.34 -17.43 10.45
C VAL A 331 9.46 -18.46 10.31
N ALA A 332 10.49 -18.38 11.14
CA ALA A 332 11.60 -19.36 11.12
C ALA A 332 11.14 -20.78 11.49
N ALA A 333 10.16 -20.88 12.40
CA ALA A 333 9.56 -22.16 12.81
C ALA A 333 8.47 -22.67 11.84
N PHE A 334 8.05 -21.84 10.88
CA PHE A 334 6.92 -22.16 10.01
C PHE A 334 7.24 -23.28 9.02
N VAL A 335 6.39 -24.29 9.02
CA VAL A 335 6.36 -25.36 8.01
C VAL A 335 5.00 -25.29 7.30
N PRO A 336 4.98 -25.09 5.97
CA PRO A 336 3.74 -25.07 5.22
C PRO A 336 2.91 -26.34 5.46
N GLN A 337 1.65 -26.15 5.80
CA GLN A 337 0.73 -27.27 6.00
C GLN A 337 0.27 -27.84 4.65
N ALA A 338 -0.10 -29.11 4.64
CA ALA A 338 -0.79 -29.70 3.50
C ALA A 338 -2.11 -28.94 3.26
N PRO A 339 -2.52 -28.73 1.99
CA PRO A 339 -3.79 -28.07 1.71
C PRO A 339 -4.93 -28.74 2.47
N LEU A 340 -5.75 -27.92 3.11
CA LEU A 340 -7.00 -28.42 3.71
C LEU A 340 -7.91 -28.95 2.60
N PRO A 341 -8.69 -30.00 2.88
CA PRO A 341 -9.57 -30.62 1.89
C PRO A 341 -10.66 -29.67 1.37
#